data_4882e13e517b0373ed865ba7262d1da4
#
_entry.id   4882e13e517b0373ed865ba7262d1da4
#
_cell.length_a   1.000
_cell.length_b   1.000
_cell.length_c   1.000
_cell.angle_alpha   90.00
_cell.angle_beta   90.00
_cell.angle_gamma   90.00
#
_symmetry.space_group_name_H-M   'P 1'
#
loop_
_entity.id
_entity.type
_entity.pdbx_description
1 polymer ?
#
loop_
_entity_poly.entity_id
_entity_poly.type
_entity_poly.pdbx_seq_one_letter_code
_entity_poly.pdbx_strand_id
1 'polypeptide(L)'
;MAKKKCGLLIKTAVAGIAAGAVYSVIGNILVENLLGKKSIKALIAQGGLMPSEESACFYTSDEALKGIEFYRKKVYEKLFTFNKHGECLHSIYYRNEGSHIYAISCHGFTGDPSQNNIYARRFYEMGYNVLLPYLRGHGKSEHYYCTMGWLDRLDIIDWINYIIEKDSEAKIILHGASMGAVTVMNATGESLPENVICCIEDCGFTSLWEQYSVQMKAMTKIPPEIILKTANPIIKSKLGFDINDNSPLEQVKKSKTPTLFIHGDKDSTVPFYMNYPLYQNAKCEKERLVVEGATHAAAGYVYPEIYWDAVTKFINKYI
;
A
#
# COMPACT_ATOMS: atom_id res chain seq x y z
N MET A 1 42.15 -41.30 -17.13
CA MET A 1 41.92 -40.04 -16.37
C MET A 1 40.73 -39.21 -16.89
N ALA A 2 40.55 -39.04 -18.20
CA ALA A 2 39.46 -38.20 -18.80
C ALA A 2 38.02 -38.69 -18.44
N LYS A 3 37.72 -39.98 -18.45
CA LYS A 3 36.39 -40.52 -18.11
C LYS A 3 35.95 -40.26 -16.66
N LYS A 4 36.88 -40.22 -15.67
CA LYS A 4 36.58 -39.89 -14.27
C LYS A 4 36.26 -38.39 -14.09
N LYS A 5 36.95 -37.48 -14.81
CA LYS A 5 36.67 -36.02 -14.77
C LYS A 5 35.31 -35.68 -15.38
N CYS A 6 34.92 -36.35 -16.50
CA CYS A 6 33.63 -36.14 -17.13
C CYS A 6 32.47 -36.62 -16.22
N GLY A 7 32.61 -37.77 -15.56
CA GLY A 7 31.60 -38.27 -14.63
C GLY A 7 31.42 -37.38 -13.38
N LEU A 8 32.48 -36.71 -12.91
CA LEU A 8 32.39 -35.79 -11.78
C LEU A 8 31.70 -34.46 -12.19
N LEU A 9 32.01 -33.96 -13.39
CA LEU A 9 31.36 -32.74 -13.94
C LEU A 9 29.86 -32.94 -14.18
N ILE A 10 29.46 -34.13 -14.68
CA ILE A 10 28.04 -34.44 -14.86
C ILE A 10 27.33 -34.56 -13.51
N LYS A 11 27.94 -35.23 -12.49
CA LYS A 11 27.35 -35.34 -11.15
C LYS A 11 27.20 -33.96 -10.47
N THR A 12 28.19 -33.07 -10.59
CA THR A 12 28.10 -31.71 -10.05
C THR A 12 27.09 -30.87 -10.80
N ALA A 13 26.96 -31.01 -12.13
CA ALA A 13 25.92 -30.33 -12.92
C ALA A 13 24.52 -30.83 -12.56
N VAL A 14 24.30 -32.14 -12.42
CA VAL A 14 23.01 -32.72 -12.01
C VAL A 14 22.66 -32.32 -10.58
N ALA A 15 23.62 -32.32 -9.65
CA ALA A 15 23.39 -31.87 -8.28
C ALA A 15 23.05 -30.34 -8.25
N GLY A 16 23.72 -29.54 -9.08
CA GLY A 16 23.42 -28.11 -9.22
C GLY A 16 22.04 -27.85 -9.80
N ILE A 17 21.61 -28.61 -10.82
CA ILE A 17 20.26 -28.52 -11.40
C ILE A 17 19.20 -28.94 -10.37
N ALA A 18 19.42 -30.04 -9.62
CA ALA A 18 18.50 -30.48 -8.58
C ALA A 18 18.40 -29.45 -7.45
N ALA A 19 19.51 -28.86 -6.99
CA ALA A 19 19.51 -27.81 -5.98
C ALA A 19 18.80 -26.54 -6.49
N GLY A 20 19.03 -26.15 -7.75
CA GLY A 20 18.35 -25.03 -8.39
C GLY A 20 16.84 -25.25 -8.53
N ALA A 21 16.41 -26.47 -8.87
CA ALA A 21 14.99 -26.82 -8.94
C ALA A 21 14.32 -26.75 -7.55
N VAL A 22 14.95 -27.28 -6.52
CA VAL A 22 14.45 -27.19 -5.13
C VAL A 22 14.38 -25.74 -4.67
N TYR A 23 15.42 -24.94 -4.94
CA TYR A 23 15.45 -23.53 -4.63
C TYR A 23 14.31 -22.76 -5.31
N SER A 24 14.08 -23.04 -6.61
CA SER A 24 13.00 -22.42 -7.38
C SER A 24 11.62 -22.81 -6.83
N VAL A 25 11.41 -24.07 -6.45
CA VAL A 25 10.14 -24.51 -5.85
C VAL A 25 9.88 -23.81 -4.54
N ILE A 26 10.87 -23.77 -3.64
CA ILE A 26 10.74 -23.07 -2.34
C ILE A 26 10.47 -21.59 -2.56
N GLY A 27 11.23 -20.92 -3.44
CA GLY A 27 11.03 -19.52 -3.74
C GLY A 27 9.63 -19.22 -4.30
N ASN A 28 9.09 -20.08 -5.18
CA ASN A 28 7.72 -19.95 -5.67
C ASN A 28 6.68 -20.08 -4.56
N ILE A 29 6.85 -21.05 -3.65
CA ILE A 29 5.96 -21.21 -2.49
C ILE A 29 5.99 -19.98 -1.59
N LEU A 30 7.17 -19.42 -1.33
CA LEU A 30 7.32 -18.20 -0.54
C LEU A 30 6.62 -17.02 -1.20
N VAL A 31 6.82 -16.80 -2.50
CA VAL A 31 6.18 -15.70 -3.23
C VAL A 31 4.66 -15.85 -3.27
N GLU A 32 4.14 -17.07 -3.48
CA GLU A 32 2.69 -17.32 -3.39
C GLU A 32 2.13 -17.00 -2.01
N ASN A 33 2.82 -17.39 -0.95
CA ASN A 33 2.36 -17.14 0.42
C ASN A 33 2.46 -15.65 0.80
N LEU A 34 3.46 -14.93 0.31
CA LEU A 34 3.68 -13.52 0.66
C LEU A 34 2.83 -12.56 -0.17
N LEU A 35 2.62 -12.85 -1.46
CA LEU A 35 2.10 -11.89 -2.43
C LEU A 35 0.92 -12.42 -3.26
N GLY A 36 0.65 -13.73 -3.23
CA GLY A 36 -0.37 -14.35 -4.07
C GLY A 36 -1.79 -14.02 -3.63
N LYS A 37 -2.66 -13.64 -4.56
CA LYS A 37 -4.07 -13.28 -4.31
C LYS A 37 -4.86 -14.36 -3.56
N LYS A 38 -4.56 -15.64 -3.79
CA LYS A 38 -5.21 -16.75 -3.06
C LYS A 38 -4.80 -16.76 -1.59
N SER A 39 -3.52 -16.54 -1.31
CA SER A 39 -3.00 -16.50 0.06
C SER A 39 -3.53 -15.28 0.82
N ILE A 40 -3.60 -14.12 0.16
CA ILE A 40 -4.22 -12.91 0.72
C ILE A 40 -5.70 -13.17 1.04
N LYS A 41 -6.47 -13.78 0.15
CA LYS A 41 -7.87 -14.14 0.41
C LYS A 41 -8.03 -15.11 1.58
N ALA A 42 -7.13 -16.11 1.68
CA ALA A 42 -7.14 -17.04 2.80
C ALA A 42 -6.83 -16.35 4.12
N LEU A 43 -5.88 -15.41 4.11
CA LEU A 43 -5.52 -14.59 5.27
C LEU A 43 -6.69 -13.70 5.72
N ILE A 44 -7.37 -13.03 4.78
CA ILE A 44 -8.58 -12.24 5.07
C ILE A 44 -9.65 -13.12 5.73
N ALA A 45 -9.88 -14.33 5.21
CA ALA A 45 -10.86 -15.28 5.76
C ALA A 45 -10.52 -15.75 7.19
N GLN A 46 -9.25 -15.67 7.58
CA GLN A 46 -8.75 -16.01 8.93
C GLN A 46 -8.71 -14.79 9.90
N GLY A 47 -9.18 -13.61 9.46
CA GLY A 47 -9.20 -12.40 10.30
C GLY A 47 -8.02 -11.45 10.08
N GLY A 48 -7.17 -11.69 9.08
CA GLY A 48 -6.04 -10.81 8.75
C GLY A 48 -4.76 -11.10 9.54
N LEU A 49 -3.81 -10.16 9.50
CA LEU A 49 -2.49 -10.27 10.17
C LEU A 49 -2.45 -9.64 11.57
N MET A 50 -3.42 -8.80 11.89
CA MET A 50 -3.43 -8.06 13.14
C MET A 50 -4.06 -8.88 14.28
N PRO A 51 -3.59 -8.71 15.53
CA PRO A 51 -4.27 -9.25 16.68
C PRO A 51 -5.75 -8.84 16.70
N SER A 52 -6.63 -9.76 17.13
CA SER A 52 -8.09 -9.52 17.13
C SER A 52 -8.51 -8.29 17.93
N GLU A 53 -7.80 -7.99 19.02
CA GLU A 53 -8.05 -6.81 19.86
C GLU A 53 -7.70 -5.50 19.13
N GLU A 54 -6.59 -5.44 18.40
CA GLU A 54 -6.17 -4.26 17.63
C GLU A 54 -7.08 -4.03 16.42
N SER A 55 -7.56 -5.09 15.77
CA SER A 55 -8.43 -5.01 14.60
C SER A 55 -9.90 -4.73 14.93
N ALA A 56 -10.31 -4.88 16.18
CA ALA A 56 -11.70 -4.69 16.60
C ALA A 56 -12.24 -3.29 16.27
N CYS A 57 -11.42 -2.24 16.41
CA CYS A 57 -11.82 -0.87 16.13
C CYS A 57 -12.27 -0.64 14.67
N PHE A 58 -11.77 -1.43 13.70
CA PHE A 58 -12.15 -1.33 12.29
C PHE A 58 -13.59 -1.78 12.02
N TYR A 59 -14.22 -2.44 12.98
CA TYR A 59 -15.60 -2.96 12.85
C TYR A 59 -16.56 -2.41 13.91
N THR A 60 -16.04 -1.96 15.05
CA THR A 60 -16.86 -1.64 16.22
C THR A 60 -16.80 -0.17 16.65
N SER A 61 -15.81 0.61 16.20
CA SER A 61 -15.77 2.04 16.52
C SER A 61 -16.91 2.80 15.86
N ASP A 62 -17.31 3.93 16.43
CA ASP A 62 -18.35 4.80 15.85
C ASP A 62 -17.99 5.24 14.42
N GLU A 63 -16.73 5.51 14.15
CA GLU A 63 -16.28 5.90 12.80
C GLU A 63 -16.38 4.72 11.82
N ALA A 64 -16.06 3.50 12.25
CA ALA A 64 -16.25 2.30 11.43
C ALA A 64 -17.73 2.10 11.08
N LEU A 65 -18.62 2.20 12.07
CA LEU A 65 -20.07 2.06 11.87
C LEU A 65 -20.63 3.13 10.93
N LYS A 66 -20.20 4.39 11.08
CA LYS A 66 -20.55 5.47 10.16
C LYS A 66 -20.03 5.22 8.74
N GLY A 67 -18.81 4.70 8.59
CA GLY A 67 -18.26 4.32 7.29
C GLY A 67 -19.03 3.19 6.61
N ILE A 68 -19.43 2.17 7.37
CA ILE A 68 -20.28 1.06 6.88
C ILE A 68 -21.66 1.60 6.45
N GLU A 69 -22.26 2.47 7.26
CA GLU A 69 -23.54 3.10 6.92
C GLU A 69 -23.45 3.95 5.66
N PHE A 70 -22.39 4.76 5.53
CA PHE A 70 -22.11 5.54 4.34
C PHE A 70 -22.03 4.66 3.09
N TYR A 71 -21.25 3.57 3.12
CA TYR A 71 -21.14 2.63 2.02
C TYR A 71 -22.48 2.00 1.61
N ARG A 72 -23.34 1.68 2.59
CA ARG A 72 -24.65 1.06 2.33
C ARG A 72 -25.67 2.03 1.75
N LYS A 73 -25.63 3.30 2.16
CA LYS A 73 -26.65 4.31 1.80
C LYS A 73 -26.23 5.19 0.64
N LYS A 74 -24.94 5.49 0.50
CA LYS A 74 -24.45 6.41 -0.52
C LYS A 74 -24.31 5.70 -1.87
N VAL A 75 -24.89 6.32 -2.89
CA VAL A 75 -24.72 5.86 -4.28
C VAL A 75 -23.25 6.10 -4.69
N TYR A 76 -22.64 5.09 -5.27
CA TYR A 76 -21.31 5.17 -5.85
C TYR A 76 -21.28 4.60 -7.26
N GLU A 77 -20.35 5.10 -8.05
CA GLU A 77 -20.06 4.61 -9.39
C GLU A 77 -18.93 3.55 -9.31
N LYS A 78 -18.94 2.60 -10.24
CA LYS A 78 -17.80 1.70 -10.48
C LYS A 78 -17.09 2.20 -11.70
N LEU A 79 -15.91 2.75 -11.51
CA LEU A 79 -15.09 3.22 -12.62
C LEU A 79 -14.07 2.15 -12.99
N PHE A 80 -13.65 2.21 -14.26
CA PHE A 80 -12.53 1.46 -14.76
C PHE A 80 -11.73 2.31 -15.74
N THR A 81 -10.45 2.03 -15.82
CA THR A 81 -9.51 2.59 -16.80
C THR A 81 -8.48 1.52 -17.16
N PHE A 82 -7.62 1.80 -18.10
CA PHE A 82 -6.55 0.88 -18.49
C PHE A 82 -5.20 1.50 -18.19
N ASN A 83 -4.31 0.72 -17.61
CA ASN A 83 -2.93 1.15 -17.47
C ASN A 83 -2.19 1.07 -18.82
N LYS A 84 -0.96 1.58 -18.86
CA LYS A 84 -0.12 1.58 -20.06
C LYS A 84 0.18 0.19 -20.66
N HIS A 85 -0.10 -0.88 -19.92
CA HIS A 85 0.05 -2.26 -20.37
C HIS A 85 -1.28 -2.89 -20.85
N GLY A 86 -2.36 -2.12 -20.87
CA GLY A 86 -3.70 -2.57 -21.27
C GLY A 86 -4.42 -3.38 -20.19
N GLU A 87 -3.95 -3.38 -18.95
CA GLU A 87 -4.58 -4.08 -17.83
C GLU A 87 -5.68 -3.19 -17.23
N CYS A 88 -6.85 -3.78 -16.97
CA CYS A 88 -7.99 -3.03 -16.46
C CYS A 88 -7.84 -2.72 -14.97
N LEU A 89 -7.91 -1.44 -14.65
CA LEU A 89 -7.94 -0.91 -13.29
C LEU A 89 -9.38 -0.62 -12.87
N HIS A 90 -9.75 -1.02 -11.66
CA HIS A 90 -11.09 -0.83 -11.12
C HIS A 90 -11.06 0.06 -9.89
N SER A 91 -12.13 0.85 -9.70
CA SER A 91 -12.33 1.66 -8.49
C SER A 91 -13.79 1.78 -8.09
N ILE A 92 -14.03 2.20 -6.85
CA ILE A 92 -15.27 2.77 -6.35
C ILE A 92 -15.11 4.29 -6.40
N TYR A 93 -16.15 5.01 -6.84
CA TYR A 93 -16.12 6.45 -6.96
C TYR A 93 -17.37 7.09 -6.37
N TYR A 94 -17.20 8.03 -5.48
CA TYR A 94 -18.25 8.87 -4.92
C TYR A 94 -18.14 10.27 -5.52
N ARG A 95 -19.13 10.62 -6.33
CA ARG A 95 -19.21 11.93 -6.99
C ARG A 95 -19.80 12.98 -6.04
N ASN A 96 -19.17 14.14 -5.99
CA ASN A 96 -19.71 15.35 -5.35
C ASN A 96 -19.86 16.42 -6.43
N GLU A 97 -21.10 16.65 -6.85
CA GLU A 97 -21.42 17.49 -7.99
C GLU A 97 -20.87 18.92 -7.83
N GLY A 98 -20.23 19.42 -8.88
CA GLY A 98 -19.63 20.75 -8.92
C GLY A 98 -18.29 20.88 -8.20
N SER A 99 -17.74 19.82 -7.63
CA SER A 99 -16.44 19.82 -6.99
C SER A 99 -15.32 19.50 -7.98
N HIS A 100 -14.26 20.31 -7.97
CA HIS A 100 -12.99 20.04 -8.67
C HIS A 100 -11.91 19.48 -7.72
N ILE A 101 -12.28 19.10 -6.48
CA ILE A 101 -11.35 18.53 -5.51
C ILE A 101 -11.60 17.02 -5.45
N TYR A 102 -10.52 16.25 -5.55
CA TYR A 102 -10.56 14.79 -5.58
C TYR A 102 -9.65 14.21 -4.51
N ALA A 103 -10.13 13.22 -3.77
CA ALA A 103 -9.33 12.40 -2.89
C ALA A 103 -9.20 10.99 -3.47
N ILE A 104 -7.97 10.56 -3.80
CA ILE A 104 -7.67 9.16 -4.12
C ILE A 104 -7.21 8.50 -2.83
N SER A 105 -7.99 7.55 -2.29
CA SER A 105 -7.71 6.89 -1.01
C SER A 105 -7.41 5.41 -1.20
N CYS A 106 -6.15 5.02 -0.92
CA CYS A 106 -5.60 3.69 -1.11
C CYS A 106 -5.73 2.84 0.16
N HIS A 107 -6.27 1.62 0.02
CA HIS A 107 -6.46 0.69 1.14
C HIS A 107 -5.16 -0.02 1.57
N GLY A 108 -5.15 -0.56 2.78
CA GLY A 108 -4.06 -1.36 3.32
C GLY A 108 -4.00 -2.79 2.75
N PHE A 109 -2.95 -3.54 3.15
CA PHE A 109 -2.82 -4.97 2.83
C PHE A 109 -3.98 -5.75 3.45
N THR A 110 -4.48 -6.77 2.76
CA THR A 110 -5.72 -7.51 3.08
C THR A 110 -7.01 -6.69 3.02
N GLY A 111 -6.93 -5.40 2.70
CA GLY A 111 -8.08 -4.52 2.55
C GLY A 111 -8.77 -4.63 1.20
N ASP A 112 -9.87 -3.91 1.09
CA ASP A 112 -10.50 -3.58 -0.17
C ASP A 112 -11.07 -2.15 -0.08
N PRO A 113 -11.48 -1.54 -1.21
CA PRO A 113 -12.00 -0.17 -1.20
C PRO A 113 -13.11 0.10 -0.20
N SER A 114 -13.94 -0.92 0.15
CA SER A 114 -15.04 -0.72 1.10
C SER A 114 -14.55 -0.48 2.54
N GLN A 115 -13.36 -0.91 2.89
CA GLN A 115 -12.77 -0.64 4.21
C GLN A 115 -12.27 0.80 4.33
N ASN A 116 -11.97 1.46 3.20
CA ASN A 116 -11.61 2.89 3.19
C ASN A 116 -12.83 3.83 3.29
N ASN A 117 -14.03 3.30 3.50
CA ASN A 117 -15.22 4.14 3.55
C ASN A 117 -15.26 5.11 4.75
N ILE A 118 -14.51 4.88 5.81
CA ILE A 118 -14.36 5.88 6.87
C ILE A 118 -13.70 7.15 6.34
N TYR A 119 -12.62 6.99 5.56
CA TYR A 119 -11.91 8.09 4.92
C TYR A 119 -12.74 8.69 3.79
N ALA A 120 -13.38 7.82 2.97
CA ALA A 120 -14.25 8.26 1.88
C ALA A 120 -15.41 9.12 2.39
N ARG A 121 -16.07 8.71 3.48
CA ARG A 121 -17.14 9.50 4.09
C ARG A 121 -16.67 10.89 4.48
N ARG A 122 -15.54 10.99 5.17
CA ARG A 122 -15.01 12.28 5.63
C ARG A 122 -14.62 13.20 4.48
N PHE A 123 -13.90 12.69 3.48
CA PHE A 123 -13.57 13.48 2.28
C PHE A 123 -14.84 13.89 1.51
N TYR A 124 -15.81 12.99 1.41
CA TYR A 124 -17.10 13.30 0.78
C TYR A 124 -17.87 14.39 1.54
N GLU A 125 -17.91 14.33 2.87
CA GLU A 125 -18.52 15.34 3.74
C GLU A 125 -17.82 16.70 3.66
N MET A 126 -16.51 16.71 3.34
CA MET A 126 -15.74 17.93 3.02
C MET A 126 -16.08 18.51 1.64
N GLY A 127 -16.92 17.89 0.85
CA GLY A 127 -17.31 18.33 -0.48
C GLY A 127 -16.42 17.79 -1.62
N TYR A 128 -15.59 16.77 -1.38
CA TYR A 128 -14.67 16.25 -2.38
C TYR A 128 -15.24 15.04 -3.13
N ASN A 129 -14.85 14.88 -4.38
CA ASN A 129 -14.98 13.62 -5.11
C ASN A 129 -14.02 12.61 -4.50
N VAL A 130 -14.44 11.34 -4.37
CA VAL A 130 -13.60 10.33 -3.74
C VAL A 130 -13.45 9.10 -4.62
N LEU A 131 -12.22 8.74 -4.95
CA LEU A 131 -11.87 7.55 -5.71
C LEU A 131 -11.13 6.55 -4.83
N LEU A 132 -11.65 5.32 -4.77
CA LEU A 132 -11.10 4.21 -3.99
C LEU A 132 -10.65 3.11 -4.96
N PRO A 133 -9.36 3.04 -5.32
CA PRO A 133 -8.86 2.05 -6.27
C PRO A 133 -8.78 0.66 -5.63
N TYR A 134 -8.97 -0.39 -6.43
CA TYR A 134 -8.59 -1.75 -6.10
C TYR A 134 -7.11 -1.93 -6.38
N LEU A 135 -6.28 -2.03 -5.34
CA LEU A 135 -4.85 -2.23 -5.48
C LEU A 135 -4.52 -3.65 -5.99
N ARG A 136 -3.33 -3.83 -6.55
CA ARG A 136 -2.87 -5.10 -7.14
C ARG A 136 -2.98 -6.26 -6.15
N GLY A 137 -3.43 -7.41 -6.64
CA GLY A 137 -3.64 -8.61 -5.82
C GLY A 137 -4.90 -8.60 -4.95
N HIS A 138 -5.69 -7.52 -4.92
CA HIS A 138 -6.87 -7.38 -4.07
C HIS A 138 -8.17 -7.27 -4.86
N GLY A 139 -9.25 -7.69 -4.23
CA GLY A 139 -10.62 -7.50 -4.70
C GLY A 139 -10.84 -7.77 -6.19
N LYS A 140 -11.26 -6.74 -6.94
CA LYS A 140 -11.52 -6.80 -8.38
C LYS A 140 -10.29 -6.58 -9.25
N SER A 141 -9.13 -6.23 -8.68
CA SER A 141 -7.90 -6.11 -9.47
C SER A 141 -7.65 -7.37 -10.30
N GLU A 142 -7.30 -7.20 -11.56
CA GLU A 142 -6.96 -8.32 -12.46
C GLU A 142 -5.58 -8.90 -12.15
N HIS A 143 -4.72 -8.14 -11.47
CA HIS A 143 -3.41 -8.62 -11.05
C HIS A 143 -3.52 -9.71 -9.99
N TYR A 144 -2.79 -10.80 -10.22
CA TYR A 144 -2.78 -11.93 -9.29
C TYR A 144 -1.92 -11.66 -8.06
N TYR A 145 -0.79 -10.95 -8.23
CA TYR A 145 0.14 -10.69 -7.14
C TYR A 145 -0.05 -9.27 -6.59
N CYS A 146 -0.03 -9.17 -5.26
CA CYS A 146 0.14 -7.91 -4.56
C CYS A 146 1.58 -7.43 -4.73
N THR A 147 1.80 -6.16 -4.98
CA THR A 147 3.15 -5.57 -5.12
C THR A 147 3.51 -4.65 -3.97
N MET A 148 2.72 -4.69 -2.89
CA MET A 148 2.95 -3.93 -1.66
C MET A 148 3.20 -2.43 -1.92
N GLY A 149 2.44 -1.86 -2.86
CA GLY A 149 2.54 -0.44 -3.20
C GLY A 149 3.58 -0.09 -4.26
N TRP A 150 4.44 -1.03 -4.73
CA TRP A 150 5.49 -0.68 -5.68
C TRP A 150 4.98 -0.46 -7.10
N LEU A 151 4.34 -1.45 -7.70
CA LEU A 151 3.75 -1.27 -9.04
C LEU A 151 2.40 -0.55 -8.96
N ASP A 152 1.70 -0.66 -7.84
CA ASP A 152 0.46 0.08 -7.56
C ASP A 152 0.63 1.60 -7.71
N ARG A 153 1.84 2.15 -7.43
CA ARG A 153 2.11 3.58 -7.62
C ARG A 153 1.89 4.05 -9.06
N LEU A 154 2.17 3.18 -10.03
CA LEU A 154 1.97 3.49 -11.44
C LEU A 154 0.48 3.48 -11.80
N ASP A 155 -0.29 2.56 -11.23
CA ASP A 155 -1.75 2.52 -11.41
C ASP A 155 -2.41 3.77 -10.78
N ILE A 156 -1.85 4.30 -9.68
CA ILE A 156 -2.34 5.57 -9.10
C ILE A 156 -2.06 6.75 -10.04
N ILE A 157 -0.92 6.76 -10.74
CA ILE A 157 -0.63 7.77 -11.76
C ILE A 157 -1.63 7.68 -12.92
N ASP A 158 -1.99 6.47 -13.34
CA ASP A 158 -3.01 6.27 -14.37
C ASP A 158 -4.39 6.78 -13.92
N TRP A 159 -4.76 6.60 -12.63
CA TRP A 159 -5.97 7.20 -12.07
C TRP A 159 -5.91 8.72 -11.97
N ILE A 160 -4.76 9.30 -11.62
CA ILE A 160 -4.53 10.76 -11.64
C ILE A 160 -4.78 11.30 -13.03
N ASN A 161 -4.17 10.69 -14.05
CA ASN A 161 -4.35 11.09 -15.44
C ASN A 161 -5.80 10.95 -15.91
N TYR A 162 -6.47 9.86 -15.52
CA TYR A 162 -7.91 9.66 -15.80
C TYR A 162 -8.76 10.80 -15.24
N ILE A 163 -8.50 11.24 -14.02
CA ILE A 163 -9.22 12.37 -13.40
C ILE A 163 -8.97 13.64 -14.18
N ILE A 164 -7.71 13.96 -14.50
CA ILE A 164 -7.32 15.19 -15.20
C ILE A 164 -7.91 15.23 -16.63
N GLU A 165 -8.02 14.11 -17.32
CA GLU A 165 -8.69 14.01 -18.62
C GLU A 165 -10.17 14.36 -18.53
N LYS A 166 -10.83 14.11 -17.42
CA LYS A 166 -12.25 14.42 -17.20
C LYS A 166 -12.47 15.81 -16.61
N ASP A 167 -11.48 16.31 -15.87
CA ASP A 167 -11.52 17.58 -15.16
C ASP A 167 -10.11 18.20 -15.11
N SER A 168 -9.81 19.08 -16.06
CA SER A 168 -8.50 19.73 -16.15
C SER A 168 -8.19 20.68 -14.97
N GLU A 169 -9.23 21.09 -14.22
CA GLU A 169 -9.11 21.94 -13.02
C GLU A 169 -8.97 21.12 -11.74
N ALA A 170 -8.93 19.78 -11.84
CA ALA A 170 -8.86 18.89 -10.69
C ALA A 170 -7.70 19.25 -9.76
N LYS A 171 -8.00 19.33 -8.46
CA LYS A 171 -7.03 19.34 -7.36
C LYS A 171 -7.09 17.98 -6.66
N ILE A 172 -6.00 17.23 -6.71
CA ILE A 172 -5.97 15.84 -6.30
C ILE A 172 -5.18 15.68 -5.00
N ILE A 173 -5.82 15.09 -4.01
CA ILE A 173 -5.27 14.71 -2.72
C ILE A 173 -4.99 13.21 -2.78
N LEU A 174 -3.76 12.79 -2.52
CA LEU A 174 -3.42 11.39 -2.32
C LEU A 174 -3.53 11.04 -0.85
N HIS A 175 -4.24 9.96 -0.54
CA HIS A 175 -4.37 9.44 0.83
C HIS A 175 -4.14 7.93 0.81
N GLY A 176 -3.52 7.41 1.86
CA GLY A 176 -3.39 5.97 2.02
C GLY A 176 -3.03 5.57 3.44
N ALA A 177 -3.49 4.38 3.85
CA ALA A 177 -3.16 3.79 5.14
C ALA A 177 -2.35 2.49 4.95
N SER A 178 -1.30 2.29 5.75
CA SER A 178 -0.45 1.08 5.72
C SER A 178 0.16 0.86 4.32
N MET A 179 -0.13 -0.26 3.64
CA MET A 179 0.26 -0.49 2.25
C MET A 179 -0.23 0.63 1.31
N GLY A 180 -1.41 1.21 1.58
CA GLY A 180 -1.92 2.36 0.85
C GLY A 180 -1.04 3.60 1.04
N ALA A 181 -0.53 3.84 2.25
CA ALA A 181 0.44 4.91 2.54
C ALA A 181 1.74 4.71 1.75
N VAL A 182 2.23 3.49 1.71
CA VAL A 182 3.39 3.11 0.87
C VAL A 182 3.12 3.38 -0.61
N THR A 183 1.91 3.05 -1.09
CA THR A 183 1.51 3.27 -2.47
C THR A 183 1.57 4.76 -2.83
N VAL A 184 0.98 5.62 -2.00
CA VAL A 184 0.97 7.07 -2.28
C VAL A 184 2.34 7.70 -2.10
N MET A 185 3.14 7.30 -1.09
CA MET A 185 4.53 7.77 -0.95
C MET A 185 5.38 7.37 -2.16
N ASN A 186 5.24 6.12 -2.64
CA ASN A 186 5.94 5.68 -3.84
C ASN A 186 5.51 6.47 -5.08
N ALA A 187 4.21 6.79 -5.20
CA ALA A 187 3.71 7.62 -6.30
C ALA A 187 4.27 9.04 -6.26
N THR A 188 4.38 9.66 -5.07
CA THR A 188 4.95 11.02 -4.95
C THR A 188 6.44 11.10 -5.29
N GLY A 189 7.15 9.99 -5.30
CA GLY A 189 8.54 9.91 -5.76
C GLY A 189 8.70 9.89 -7.28
N GLU A 190 7.61 9.74 -8.03
CA GLU A 190 7.55 9.85 -9.49
C GLU A 190 7.28 11.31 -9.91
N SER A 191 7.35 11.58 -11.22
CA SER A 191 6.98 12.91 -11.74
C SER A 191 5.45 13.02 -11.81
N LEU A 192 4.86 13.74 -10.87
CA LEU A 192 3.41 13.97 -10.82
C LEU A 192 3.04 15.32 -11.43
N PRO A 193 1.82 15.45 -12.01
CA PRO A 193 1.28 16.73 -12.46
C PRO A 193 0.99 17.66 -11.27
N GLU A 194 1.00 18.97 -11.52
CA GLU A 194 0.73 20.01 -10.51
C GLU A 194 -0.68 19.91 -9.90
N ASN A 195 -1.59 19.22 -10.56
CA ASN A 195 -2.92 18.88 -10.04
C ASN A 195 -2.86 18.09 -8.73
N VAL A 196 -1.77 17.35 -8.45
CA VAL A 196 -1.57 16.63 -7.19
C VAL A 196 -1.05 17.63 -6.15
N ILE A 197 -1.97 18.12 -5.32
CA ILE A 197 -1.70 19.23 -4.41
C ILE A 197 -1.07 18.82 -3.08
N CYS A 198 -1.40 17.62 -2.56
CA CYS A 198 -0.79 17.10 -1.33
C CYS A 198 -0.99 15.59 -1.19
N CYS A 199 -0.25 15.01 -0.24
CA CYS A 199 -0.29 13.60 0.12
C CYS A 199 -0.47 13.44 1.64
N ILE A 200 -1.29 12.46 2.05
CA ILE A 200 -1.48 12.05 3.44
C ILE A 200 -1.11 10.57 3.53
N GLU A 201 -0.03 10.28 4.20
CA GLU A 201 0.39 8.91 4.50
C GLU A 201 0.11 8.58 5.96
N ASP A 202 -0.55 7.46 6.21
CA ASP A 202 -0.87 6.96 7.54
C ASP A 202 -0.23 5.59 7.75
N CYS A 203 0.73 5.52 8.68
CA CYS A 203 1.46 4.33 9.11
C CYS A 203 2.14 3.51 7.99
N GLY A 204 2.76 4.20 7.02
CA GLY A 204 3.58 3.54 6.01
C GLY A 204 4.95 3.09 6.53
N PHE A 205 5.58 2.12 5.84
CA PHE A 205 6.90 1.59 6.18
C PHE A 205 8.02 2.23 5.35
N THR A 206 9.27 2.11 5.85
CA THR A 206 10.48 2.64 5.20
C THR A 206 10.88 1.88 3.93
N SER A 207 10.81 0.54 3.97
CA SER A 207 11.09 -0.34 2.84
C SER A 207 10.39 -1.69 3.02
N LEU A 208 10.09 -2.35 1.89
CA LEU A 208 9.47 -3.68 1.92
C LEU A 208 10.40 -4.73 2.55
N TRP A 209 11.72 -4.59 2.33
CA TRP A 209 12.71 -5.46 2.97
C TRP A 209 12.64 -5.37 4.48
N GLU A 210 12.63 -4.15 5.03
CA GLU A 210 12.59 -3.92 6.47
C GLU A 210 11.28 -4.40 7.08
N GLN A 211 10.15 -4.04 6.45
CA GLN A 211 8.82 -4.46 6.91
C GLN A 211 8.68 -5.98 6.98
N TYR A 212 9.08 -6.69 5.93
CA TYR A 212 9.04 -8.15 5.94
C TYR A 212 10.06 -8.75 6.93
N SER A 213 11.22 -8.12 7.13
CA SER A 213 12.17 -8.57 8.13
C SER A 213 11.60 -8.50 9.56
N VAL A 214 10.86 -7.44 9.88
CA VAL A 214 10.15 -7.31 11.17
C VAL A 214 9.11 -8.40 11.32
N GLN A 215 8.23 -8.58 10.34
CA GLN A 215 7.16 -9.56 10.41
C GLN A 215 7.68 -11.00 10.49
N MET A 216 8.69 -11.34 9.71
CA MET A 216 9.28 -12.69 9.72
C MET A 216 9.97 -13.01 11.04
N LYS A 217 10.62 -12.04 11.68
CA LYS A 217 11.19 -12.23 13.03
C LYS A 217 10.12 -12.57 14.07
N ALA A 218 8.92 -12.00 13.93
CA ALA A 218 7.80 -12.31 14.81
C ALA A 218 7.16 -13.67 14.52
N MET A 219 7.18 -14.13 13.26
CA MET A 219 6.47 -15.34 12.81
C MET A 219 7.34 -16.62 12.79
N THR A 220 8.66 -16.51 12.64
CA THR A 220 9.54 -17.66 12.46
C THR A 220 10.91 -17.45 13.11
N LYS A 221 11.58 -18.56 13.43
CA LYS A 221 12.97 -18.59 13.90
C LYS A 221 13.99 -18.55 12.75
N ILE A 222 13.54 -18.62 11.49
CA ILE A 222 14.42 -18.55 10.32
C ILE A 222 14.86 -17.10 10.13
N PRO A 223 16.17 -16.82 9.95
CA PRO A 223 16.63 -15.47 9.65
C PRO A 223 15.91 -14.89 8.42
N PRO A 224 15.33 -13.68 8.51
CA PRO A 224 14.60 -13.04 7.41
C PRO A 224 15.39 -12.97 6.12
N GLU A 225 16.70 -12.75 6.21
CA GLU A 225 17.60 -12.64 5.07
C GLU A 225 17.62 -13.92 4.22
N ILE A 226 17.48 -15.09 4.81
CA ILE A 226 17.41 -16.36 4.09
C ILE A 226 16.12 -16.43 3.29
N ILE A 227 15.00 -16.09 3.91
CA ILE A 227 13.67 -16.13 3.27
C ILE A 227 13.62 -15.10 2.14
N LEU A 228 13.99 -13.85 2.43
CA LEU A 228 13.90 -12.75 1.47
C LEU A 228 14.87 -12.94 0.29
N LYS A 229 16.12 -13.36 0.54
CA LYS A 229 17.07 -13.67 -0.54
C LYS A 229 16.62 -14.85 -1.40
N THR A 230 15.85 -15.79 -0.85
CA THR A 230 15.29 -16.90 -1.61
C THR A 230 14.07 -16.47 -2.45
N ALA A 231 13.21 -15.61 -1.90
CA ALA A 231 12.02 -15.12 -2.60
C ALA A 231 12.35 -14.08 -3.68
N ASN A 232 13.33 -13.20 -3.45
CA ASN A 232 13.61 -12.05 -4.29
C ASN A 232 13.89 -12.36 -5.78
N PRO A 233 14.72 -13.35 -6.16
CA PRO A 233 14.90 -13.71 -7.58
C PRO A 233 13.60 -14.15 -8.27
N ILE A 234 12.70 -14.78 -7.52
CA ILE A 234 11.39 -15.20 -8.03
C ILE A 234 10.45 -14.00 -8.17
N ILE A 235 10.46 -13.08 -7.19
CA ILE A 235 9.73 -11.79 -7.27
C ILE A 235 10.19 -11.04 -8.52
N LYS A 236 11.49 -10.88 -8.71
CA LYS A 236 12.07 -10.19 -9.86
C LYS A 236 11.68 -10.84 -11.20
N SER A 237 11.71 -12.17 -11.26
CA SER A 237 11.33 -12.91 -12.47
C SER A 237 9.83 -12.83 -12.79
N LYS A 238 8.96 -12.89 -11.77
CA LYS A 238 7.49 -12.92 -11.94
C LYS A 238 6.85 -11.54 -11.99
N LEU A 239 7.37 -10.59 -11.23
CA LEU A 239 6.74 -9.30 -10.98
C LEU A 239 7.56 -8.13 -11.57
N GLY A 240 8.77 -8.38 -12.05
CA GLY A 240 9.59 -7.39 -12.73
C GLY A 240 10.28 -6.37 -11.82
N PHE A 241 10.30 -6.57 -10.49
CA PHE A 241 10.98 -5.67 -9.56
C PHE A 241 11.78 -6.44 -8.49
N ASP A 242 12.82 -5.81 -7.98
CA ASP A 242 13.58 -6.29 -6.82
C ASP A 242 12.88 -5.81 -5.54
N ILE A 243 12.81 -6.64 -4.50
CA ILE A 243 12.17 -6.28 -3.22
C ILE A 243 12.78 -5.01 -2.60
N ASN A 244 14.05 -4.74 -2.87
CA ASN A 244 14.75 -3.54 -2.41
C ASN A 244 14.33 -2.28 -3.20
N ASP A 245 13.74 -2.42 -4.40
CA ASP A 245 13.23 -1.28 -5.17
C ASP A 245 12.05 -0.63 -4.43
N ASN A 246 11.24 -1.42 -3.70
CA ASN A 246 10.12 -0.91 -2.93
C ASN A 246 10.61 -0.28 -1.62
N SER A 247 11.06 0.95 -1.73
CA SER A 247 11.56 1.76 -0.62
C SER A 247 10.89 3.15 -0.62
N PRO A 248 9.77 3.32 0.08
CA PRO A 248 9.18 4.64 0.32
C PRO A 248 10.19 5.65 0.85
N LEU A 249 11.15 5.21 1.67
CA LEU A 249 12.22 6.08 2.16
C LEU A 249 13.05 6.71 1.03
N GLU A 250 13.34 5.97 -0.04
CA GLU A 250 14.06 6.51 -1.20
C GLU A 250 13.13 7.36 -2.10
N GLN A 251 11.83 7.07 -2.10
CA GLN A 251 10.86 7.83 -2.90
C GLN A 251 10.54 9.19 -2.28
N VAL A 252 10.37 9.27 -0.96
CA VAL A 252 10.11 10.58 -0.30
C VAL A 252 11.29 11.55 -0.44
N LYS A 253 12.52 11.05 -0.65
CA LYS A 253 13.68 11.90 -0.98
C LYS A 253 13.57 12.61 -2.33
N LYS A 254 12.75 12.08 -3.25
CA LYS A 254 12.52 12.62 -4.60
C LYS A 254 11.24 13.44 -4.66
N SER A 255 10.30 13.18 -3.75
CA SER A 255 8.98 13.82 -3.72
C SER A 255 9.08 15.34 -3.59
N LYS A 256 8.26 16.04 -4.39
CA LYS A 256 8.01 17.49 -4.27
C LYS A 256 6.61 17.76 -3.71
N THR A 257 5.76 16.73 -3.64
CA THR A 257 4.36 16.83 -3.17
C THR A 257 4.33 17.06 -1.67
N PRO A 258 3.72 18.14 -1.16
CA PRO A 258 3.54 18.38 0.27
C PRO A 258 2.94 17.15 0.96
N THR A 259 3.53 16.68 2.06
CA THR A 259 3.13 15.41 2.68
C THR A 259 2.92 15.54 4.19
N LEU A 260 1.75 15.06 4.65
CA LEU A 260 1.45 14.84 6.06
C LEU A 260 1.76 13.37 6.43
N PHE A 261 2.68 13.19 7.38
CA PHE A 261 3.10 11.89 7.92
C PHE A 261 2.36 11.60 9.23
N ILE A 262 1.48 10.61 9.23
CA ILE A 262 0.70 10.20 10.40
C ILE A 262 1.16 8.84 10.88
N HIS A 263 1.24 8.63 12.22
CA HIS A 263 1.54 7.30 12.77
C HIS A 263 1.08 7.20 14.22
N GLY A 264 0.53 6.05 14.60
CA GLY A 264 0.25 5.72 16.00
C GLY A 264 1.52 5.27 16.73
N ASP A 265 1.75 5.74 17.95
CA ASP A 265 2.95 5.40 18.73
C ASP A 265 2.96 3.97 19.28
N LYS A 266 1.81 3.28 19.24
CA LYS A 266 1.63 1.87 19.64
C LYS A 266 1.53 0.91 18.44
N ASP A 267 1.90 1.36 17.25
CA ASP A 267 1.90 0.50 16.07
C ASP A 267 2.99 -0.58 16.16
N SER A 268 2.56 -1.84 16.28
CA SER A 268 3.42 -3.01 16.32
C SER A 268 3.52 -3.72 14.96
N THR A 269 2.61 -3.45 14.03
CA THR A 269 2.54 -4.05 12.70
C THR A 269 3.52 -3.39 11.73
N VAL A 270 3.48 -2.06 11.65
CA VAL A 270 4.52 -1.22 11.06
C VAL A 270 5.15 -0.42 12.19
N PRO A 271 6.30 -0.81 12.72
CA PRO A 271 6.84 -0.21 13.93
C PRO A 271 6.99 1.30 13.83
N PHE A 272 6.51 2.01 14.84
CA PHE A 272 6.48 3.48 14.89
C PHE A 272 7.83 4.15 14.55
N TYR A 273 8.96 3.49 14.84
CA TYR A 273 10.29 4.03 14.51
C TYR A 273 10.47 4.29 13.01
N MET A 274 9.69 3.64 12.12
CA MET A 274 9.77 3.83 10.67
C MET A 274 9.25 5.19 10.20
N ASN A 275 8.36 5.82 10.97
CA ASN A 275 7.80 7.13 10.61
C ASN A 275 8.86 8.25 10.61
N TYR A 276 9.74 8.29 11.60
CA TYR A 276 10.71 9.37 11.74
C TYR A 276 11.71 9.46 10.57
N PRO A 277 12.32 8.35 10.10
CA PRO A 277 13.16 8.38 8.90
C PRO A 277 12.44 8.86 7.64
N LEU A 278 11.17 8.45 7.43
CA LEU A 278 10.35 8.92 6.31
C LEU A 278 10.18 10.43 6.37
N TYR A 279 9.68 10.95 7.50
CA TYR A 279 9.53 12.37 7.72
C TYR A 279 10.84 13.15 7.56
N GLN A 280 11.93 12.71 8.19
CA GLN A 280 13.22 13.41 8.14
C GLN A 280 13.78 13.53 6.73
N ASN A 281 13.68 12.47 5.92
CA ASN A 281 14.29 12.40 4.60
C ASN A 281 13.42 12.99 3.47
N ALA A 282 12.12 13.20 3.69
CA ALA A 282 11.27 13.87 2.71
C ALA A 282 11.80 15.27 2.37
N LYS A 283 11.81 15.60 1.07
CA LYS A 283 12.35 16.87 0.54
C LYS A 283 11.28 17.91 0.20
N CYS A 284 10.01 17.52 0.31
CA CYS A 284 8.87 18.39 0.14
C CYS A 284 8.54 19.17 1.41
N GLU A 285 7.58 20.11 1.33
CA GLU A 285 6.87 20.62 2.50
C GLU A 285 6.23 19.47 3.25
N LYS A 286 6.35 19.46 4.57
CA LYS A 286 5.94 18.31 5.36
C LYS A 286 5.50 18.66 6.75
N GLU A 287 4.52 17.90 7.23
CA GLU A 287 4.09 17.91 8.62
C GLU A 287 4.06 16.48 9.17
N ARG A 288 4.02 16.37 10.49
CA ARG A 288 3.99 15.09 11.18
C ARG A 288 2.97 15.10 12.30
N LEU A 289 2.12 14.07 12.31
CA LEU A 289 1.20 13.80 13.39
C LEU A 289 1.55 12.45 14.04
N VAL A 290 1.87 12.46 15.34
CA VAL A 290 1.96 11.25 16.14
C VAL A 290 0.70 11.15 16.96
N VAL A 291 -0.04 10.05 16.83
CA VAL A 291 -1.27 9.82 17.59
C VAL A 291 -0.96 8.90 18.75
N GLU A 292 -0.90 9.47 19.95
CA GLU A 292 -0.58 8.73 21.18
C GLU A 292 -1.65 7.68 21.48
N GLY A 293 -1.21 6.47 21.78
CA GLY A 293 -2.08 5.32 22.09
C GLY A 293 -2.66 4.62 20.84
N ALA A 294 -2.51 5.16 19.64
CA ALA A 294 -3.03 4.53 18.44
C ALA A 294 -2.15 3.35 18.00
N THR A 295 -2.79 2.22 17.70
CA THR A 295 -2.19 1.05 17.06
C THR A 295 -2.20 1.20 15.53
N HIS A 296 -1.83 0.14 14.79
CA HIS A 296 -1.69 0.15 13.33
C HIS A 296 -2.98 0.60 12.63
N ALA A 297 -2.90 1.65 11.81
CA ALA A 297 -3.99 2.24 11.02
C ALA A 297 -5.25 2.60 11.86
N ALA A 298 -5.14 2.65 13.19
CA ALA A 298 -6.27 2.89 14.10
C ALA A 298 -6.54 4.38 14.36
N ALA A 299 -5.61 5.27 13.99
CA ALA A 299 -5.68 6.69 14.33
C ALA A 299 -6.98 7.34 13.87
N GLY A 300 -7.41 7.14 12.63
CA GLY A 300 -8.65 7.68 12.08
C GLY A 300 -9.92 7.06 12.67
N TYR A 301 -9.83 5.86 13.27
CA TYR A 301 -10.95 5.14 13.86
C TYR A 301 -11.17 5.47 15.35
N VAL A 302 -10.08 5.62 16.10
CA VAL A 302 -10.13 5.74 17.57
C VAL A 302 -9.96 7.19 18.03
N TYR A 303 -9.22 7.98 17.25
CA TYR A 303 -8.94 9.39 17.55
C TYR A 303 -9.35 10.31 16.39
N PRO A 304 -10.61 10.21 15.89
CA PRO A 304 -11.04 10.88 14.67
C PRO A 304 -10.89 12.40 14.73
N GLU A 305 -11.13 13.03 15.89
CA GLU A 305 -11.02 14.49 16.03
C GLU A 305 -9.58 14.97 15.81
N ILE A 306 -8.59 14.30 16.43
CA ILE A 306 -7.17 14.65 16.27
C ILE A 306 -6.71 14.40 14.84
N TYR A 307 -7.10 13.26 14.27
CA TYR A 307 -6.76 12.85 12.92
C TYR A 307 -7.29 13.85 11.88
N TRP A 308 -8.60 14.10 11.90
CA TRP A 308 -9.26 14.92 10.89
C TRP A 308 -9.01 16.42 11.03
N ASP A 309 -8.75 16.91 12.25
CA ASP A 309 -8.30 18.28 12.48
C ASP A 309 -6.94 18.51 11.78
N ALA A 310 -5.98 17.60 11.98
CA ALA A 310 -4.67 17.68 11.32
C ALA A 310 -4.78 17.55 9.79
N VAL A 311 -5.54 16.57 9.29
CA VAL A 311 -5.76 16.34 7.86
C VAL A 311 -6.41 17.59 7.21
N THR A 312 -7.46 18.12 7.81
CA THR A 312 -8.18 19.29 7.28
C THR A 312 -7.29 20.52 7.27
N LYS A 313 -6.58 20.79 8.36
CA LYS A 313 -5.64 21.93 8.44
C LYS A 313 -4.54 21.82 7.39
N PHE A 314 -4.02 20.61 7.18
CA PHE A 314 -2.98 20.40 6.20
C PHE A 314 -3.48 20.61 4.77
N ILE A 315 -4.59 20.01 4.39
CA ILE A 315 -5.19 20.14 3.04
C ILE A 315 -5.52 21.60 2.74
N ASN A 316 -6.10 22.34 3.69
CA ASN A 316 -6.51 23.73 3.50
C ASN A 316 -5.37 24.71 3.18
N LYS A 317 -4.11 24.28 3.26
CA LYS A 317 -2.95 25.08 2.82
C LYS A 317 -2.76 25.07 1.30
N TYR A 318 -3.35 24.09 0.61
CA TYR A 318 -3.08 23.80 -0.80
C TYR A 318 -4.32 23.85 -1.70
N ILE A 319 -5.52 24.03 -1.12
CA ILE A 319 -6.79 24.21 -1.87
C ILE A 319 -6.96 25.64 -2.39
#